data_038d620ca0c55dad4849a7b7c4e04ab0
#
_entry.id   038d620ca0c55dad4849a7b7c4e04ab0
#
_cell.length_a   1.000
_cell.length_b   1.000
_cell.length_c   1.000
_cell.angle_alpha   90.00
_cell.angle_beta   90.00
_cell.angle_gamma   90.00
#
_symmetry.space_group_name_H-M   'P 1'
#
loop_
_entity.id
_entity.type
_entity.pdbx_description
1 polymer ?
#
loop_
_entity_poly.entity_id
_entity_poly.type
_entity_poly.pdbx_seq_one_letter_code
_entity_poly.pdbx_strand_id
1 'polypeptide(L)'
;MRIGAIHAPSRTQSSIAVSIDNRRWVLFNTSPDIRAQLEAFPAILPRQGKRDTGIAAIIYMDSQIDHTTGLLMLREGCPHQVYCTDSVYEDLTTGFPIFRLLESWNGGIKRHPITLDKPFGIDGIEGLRFSPVPLTSNAPPYSPHRDNPQPGSNIGMVIEELSSHKKVFYAPGLGVVDEDWMSLMRDSDCLLVDGTFWREDEMAFAGVGNKPASAMGHLPQSGPGGMIEVLNQFNKPRKILIHINNTNPILDEDSPERAELTARGIEVAYDGMELDFSS
;
A
#
# COMPACT_ATOMS: atom_id res chain seq x y z
N MET A 1 23.44 -5.16 -4.39
CA MET A 1 23.08 -5.44 -2.99
C MET A 1 23.93 -6.56 -2.38
N ARG A 2 23.56 -7.84 -2.50
CA ARG A 2 24.30 -8.96 -1.83
C ARG A 2 25.77 -9.10 -2.20
N ILE A 3 26.17 -8.64 -3.37
CA ILE A 3 27.56 -8.66 -3.86
C ILE A 3 28.26 -7.30 -3.72
N GLY A 4 27.64 -6.32 -3.08
CA GLY A 4 28.21 -4.98 -2.87
C GLY A 4 28.36 -4.13 -4.14
N ALA A 5 27.65 -4.48 -5.23
CA ALA A 5 27.72 -3.74 -6.49
C ALA A 5 26.96 -2.41 -6.48
N ILE A 6 25.99 -2.26 -5.56
CA ILE A 6 25.17 -1.06 -5.39
C ILE A 6 24.94 -0.77 -3.90
N HIS A 7 24.71 0.48 -3.56
CA HIS A 7 24.34 0.92 -2.22
C HIS A 7 22.83 0.93 -2.06
N ALA A 8 22.25 -0.22 -1.77
CA ALA A 8 20.79 -0.40 -1.63
C ALA A 8 20.46 -1.14 -0.34
N PRO A 9 19.91 -0.46 0.68
CA PRO A 9 19.35 -1.11 1.86
C PRO A 9 18.26 -2.12 1.48
N SER A 10 18.24 -3.26 2.20
CA SER A 10 17.17 -4.25 2.00
C SER A 10 15.82 -3.65 2.40
N ARG A 11 14.78 -3.95 1.63
CA ARG A 11 13.40 -3.56 1.91
C ARG A 11 12.50 -4.79 1.85
N THR A 12 11.51 -4.81 2.71
CA THR A 12 10.38 -5.75 2.62
C THR A 12 9.34 -5.24 1.64
N GLN A 13 8.36 -6.09 1.29
CA GLN A 13 7.30 -5.71 0.37
C GLN A 13 6.34 -4.69 1.02
N SER A 14 5.65 -3.91 0.19
CA SER A 14 4.88 -2.74 0.61
C SER A 14 3.75 -3.07 1.57
N SER A 15 3.78 -2.45 2.75
CA SER A 15 2.71 -2.42 3.74
C SER A 15 2.89 -1.19 4.62
N ILE A 16 1.79 -0.62 5.12
CA ILE A 16 1.86 0.47 6.12
C ILE A 16 1.01 0.12 7.33
N ALA A 17 1.36 0.70 8.46
CA ALA A 17 0.59 0.64 9.69
C ALA A 17 0.25 2.05 10.17
N VAL A 18 -1.01 2.28 10.55
CA VAL A 18 -1.50 3.58 11.00
C VAL A 18 -2.10 3.46 12.40
N SER A 19 -1.80 4.40 13.28
CA SER A 19 -2.34 4.46 14.63
C SER A 19 -2.57 5.90 15.06
N ILE A 20 -3.50 6.11 15.97
CA ILE A 20 -3.73 7.38 16.64
C ILE A 20 -3.14 7.40 18.05
N ASP A 21 -2.93 6.23 18.65
CA ASP A 21 -2.55 6.09 20.07
C ASP A 21 -1.25 5.32 20.29
N ASN A 22 -0.57 4.90 19.21
CA ASN A 22 0.61 4.04 19.23
C ASN A 22 0.42 2.70 19.97
N ARG A 23 -0.84 2.23 20.06
CA ARG A 23 -1.20 0.98 20.74
C ARG A 23 -2.01 0.07 19.87
N ARG A 24 -2.98 0.63 19.13
CA ARG A 24 -3.84 -0.08 18.20
C ARG A 24 -3.56 0.41 16.79
N TRP A 25 -3.32 -0.53 15.91
CA TRP A 25 -2.83 -0.28 14.57
C TRP A 25 -3.78 -0.83 13.51
N VAL A 26 -4.00 -0.06 12.49
CA VAL A 26 -4.63 -0.51 11.25
C VAL A 26 -3.53 -0.84 10.26
N LEU A 27 -3.47 -2.09 9.81
CA LEU A 27 -2.58 -2.50 8.73
C LEU A 27 -3.24 -2.23 7.38
N PHE A 28 -2.48 -1.69 6.46
CA PHE A 28 -2.85 -1.64 5.04
C PHE A 28 -2.03 -2.69 4.32
N ASN A 29 -2.73 -3.69 3.79
CA ASN A 29 -2.17 -4.91 3.22
C ASN A 29 -1.43 -5.79 4.25
N THR A 30 -1.19 -7.03 3.90
CA THR A 30 -0.39 -7.99 4.65
C THR A 30 0.58 -8.66 3.68
N SER A 31 1.78 -8.11 3.57
CA SER A 31 2.79 -8.62 2.64
C SER A 31 3.29 -10.01 3.03
N PRO A 32 3.91 -10.77 2.12
CA PRO A 32 4.58 -12.04 2.45
C PRO A 32 5.65 -11.88 3.54
N ASP A 33 6.20 -10.68 3.70
CA ASP A 33 7.24 -10.35 4.68
C ASP A 33 6.68 -9.97 6.05
N ILE A 34 5.37 -10.12 6.28
CA ILE A 34 4.66 -9.64 7.49
C ILE A 34 5.35 -10.06 8.79
N ARG A 35 5.96 -11.24 8.85
CA ARG A 35 6.68 -11.70 10.05
C ARG A 35 7.88 -10.81 10.37
N ALA A 36 8.71 -10.55 9.36
CA ALA A 36 9.87 -9.68 9.53
C ALA A 36 9.45 -8.24 9.87
N GLN A 37 8.37 -7.77 9.24
CA GLN A 37 7.80 -6.44 9.51
C GLN A 37 7.31 -6.31 10.95
N LEU A 38 6.58 -7.29 11.47
CA LEU A 38 6.10 -7.31 12.85
C LEU A 38 7.25 -7.45 13.86
N GLU A 39 8.24 -8.30 13.60
CA GLU A 39 9.42 -8.46 14.45
C GLU A 39 10.23 -7.16 14.56
N ALA A 40 10.31 -6.39 13.46
CA ALA A 40 10.98 -5.09 13.42
C ALA A 40 10.14 -3.95 14.04
N PHE A 41 8.85 -4.19 14.35
CA PHE A 41 7.93 -3.17 14.84
C PHE A 41 7.35 -3.51 16.23
N PRO A 42 8.09 -3.28 17.32
CA PRO A 42 7.67 -3.66 18.68
C PRO A 42 6.35 -3.04 19.15
N ALA A 43 5.95 -1.88 18.59
CA ALA A 43 4.73 -1.20 18.99
C ALA A 43 3.46 -2.00 18.69
N ILE A 44 3.49 -2.92 17.71
CA ILE A 44 2.36 -3.75 17.30
C ILE A 44 2.32 -5.11 17.99
N LEU A 45 3.38 -5.48 18.73
CA LEU A 45 3.50 -6.77 19.39
C LEU A 45 2.53 -6.90 20.57
N PRO A 46 2.20 -8.14 21.00
CA PRO A 46 1.35 -8.40 22.16
C PRO A 46 1.85 -7.72 23.43
N ARG A 47 0.94 -7.08 24.19
CA ARG A 47 1.28 -6.36 25.43
C ARG A 47 0.67 -6.99 26.70
N GLN A 48 -0.48 -7.64 26.58
CA GLN A 48 -1.26 -8.11 27.73
C GLN A 48 -1.46 -9.62 27.79
N GLY A 49 -1.32 -10.34 26.72
CA GLY A 49 -1.55 -11.78 26.65
C GLY A 49 -0.73 -12.46 25.57
N LYS A 50 -0.59 -13.78 25.67
CA LYS A 50 0.21 -14.58 24.73
C LYS A 50 -0.34 -14.57 23.30
N ARG A 51 -1.62 -14.23 23.10
CA ARG A 51 -2.31 -14.15 21.81
C ARG A 51 -2.94 -12.77 21.55
N ASP A 52 -2.57 -11.81 22.35
CA ASP A 52 -2.93 -10.43 22.12
C ASP A 52 -2.21 -9.87 20.89
N THR A 53 -2.78 -8.87 20.26
CA THR A 53 -2.19 -8.21 19.09
C THR A 53 -2.51 -6.72 19.11
N GLY A 54 -1.57 -5.90 18.68
CA GLY A 54 -1.82 -4.49 18.42
C GLY A 54 -2.58 -4.22 17.12
N ILE A 55 -2.85 -5.27 16.31
CA ILE A 55 -3.58 -5.13 15.05
C ILE A 55 -5.08 -5.03 15.36
N ALA A 56 -5.65 -3.83 15.21
CA ALA A 56 -7.08 -3.59 15.39
C ALA A 56 -7.88 -3.99 14.14
N ALA A 57 -7.35 -3.72 12.96
CA ALA A 57 -7.97 -4.04 11.68
C ALA A 57 -6.93 -4.17 10.57
N ILE A 58 -7.34 -4.81 9.48
CA ILE A 58 -6.58 -4.92 8.24
C ILE A 58 -7.44 -4.36 7.12
N ILE A 59 -6.90 -3.45 6.32
CA ILE A 59 -7.53 -2.92 5.11
C ILE A 59 -6.77 -3.46 3.90
N TYR A 60 -7.49 -4.07 2.95
CA TYR A 60 -6.91 -4.47 1.68
C TYR A 60 -7.20 -3.45 0.58
N MET A 61 -6.14 -2.99 -0.06
CA MET A 61 -6.19 -2.04 -1.17
C MET A 61 -6.56 -2.73 -2.49
N ASP A 62 -6.17 -3.98 -2.62
CA ASP A 62 -6.44 -4.91 -3.72
C ASP A 62 -6.29 -6.35 -3.22
N SER A 63 -6.31 -7.31 -4.15
CA SER A 63 -6.18 -8.74 -3.83
C SER A 63 -4.85 -9.34 -4.30
N GLN A 64 -3.85 -8.54 -4.67
CA GLN A 64 -2.55 -9.05 -5.16
C GLN A 64 -1.85 -9.92 -4.11
N ILE A 65 -1.08 -10.92 -4.57
CA ILE A 65 -0.39 -11.88 -3.70
C ILE A 65 0.55 -11.20 -2.71
N ASP A 66 1.31 -10.23 -3.19
CA ASP A 66 2.26 -9.44 -2.40
C ASP A 66 1.58 -8.52 -1.37
N HIS A 67 0.28 -8.30 -1.50
CA HIS A 67 -0.53 -7.53 -0.55
C HIS A 67 -1.34 -8.40 0.42
N THR A 68 -1.52 -9.69 0.16
CA THR A 68 -2.51 -10.50 0.89
C THR A 68 -1.98 -11.77 1.54
N THR A 69 -0.90 -12.39 1.04
CA THR A 69 -0.43 -13.70 1.51
C THR A 69 0.04 -13.72 2.96
N GLY A 70 0.50 -12.59 3.47
CA GLY A 70 0.92 -12.47 4.87
C GLY A 70 -0.20 -12.73 5.89
N LEU A 71 -1.47 -12.62 5.48
CA LEU A 71 -2.61 -12.93 6.34
C LEU A 71 -2.55 -14.36 6.89
N LEU A 72 -2.05 -15.30 6.11
CA LEU A 72 -1.89 -16.70 6.54
C LEU A 72 -0.93 -16.84 7.73
N MET A 73 0.04 -15.94 7.85
CA MET A 73 0.97 -15.93 8.98
C MET A 73 0.33 -15.38 10.26
N LEU A 74 -0.76 -14.64 10.14
CA LEU A 74 -1.51 -14.06 11.24
C LEU A 74 -2.64 -14.96 11.77
N ARG A 75 -2.82 -16.17 11.24
CA ARG A 75 -3.92 -17.09 11.56
C ARG A 75 -4.17 -17.32 13.06
N GLU A 76 -3.11 -17.32 13.87
CA GLU A 76 -3.24 -17.54 15.33
C GLU A 76 -3.95 -16.38 16.05
N GLY A 77 -4.02 -15.21 15.43
CA GLY A 77 -4.76 -14.03 15.93
C GLY A 77 -6.20 -13.93 15.44
N CYS A 78 -6.69 -14.91 14.65
CA CYS A 78 -8.08 -14.91 14.16
C CYS A 78 -9.11 -14.92 15.30
N PRO A 79 -10.29 -14.30 15.11
CA PRO A 79 -10.74 -13.65 13.88
C PRO A 79 -10.17 -12.23 13.73
N HIS A 80 -9.64 -11.89 12.55
CA HIS A 80 -9.23 -10.54 12.24
C HIS A 80 -10.39 -9.70 11.68
N GLN A 81 -10.45 -8.41 12.04
CA GLN A 81 -11.35 -7.44 11.41
C GLN A 81 -10.74 -7.06 10.05
N VAL A 82 -11.40 -7.39 8.95
CA VAL A 82 -10.89 -7.18 7.59
C VAL A 82 -11.81 -6.29 6.80
N TYR A 83 -11.29 -5.17 6.34
CA TYR A 83 -11.98 -4.21 5.49
C TYR A 83 -11.52 -4.39 4.05
N CYS A 84 -12.43 -4.68 3.15
CA CYS A 84 -12.16 -4.83 1.72
C CYS A 84 -13.41 -4.59 0.88
N THR A 85 -13.23 -4.26 -0.38
CA THR A 85 -14.31 -4.13 -1.36
C THR A 85 -14.94 -5.49 -1.67
N ASP A 86 -16.08 -5.50 -2.37
CA ASP A 86 -16.72 -6.72 -2.82
C ASP A 86 -15.84 -7.47 -3.83
N SER A 87 -15.16 -6.75 -4.75
CA SER A 87 -14.26 -7.38 -5.73
C SER A 87 -13.08 -8.07 -5.05
N VAL A 88 -12.42 -7.41 -4.09
CA VAL A 88 -11.32 -8.02 -3.33
C VAL A 88 -11.80 -9.24 -2.53
N TYR A 89 -12.98 -9.15 -1.92
CA TYR A 89 -13.56 -10.29 -1.19
C TYR A 89 -13.85 -11.47 -2.11
N GLU A 90 -14.40 -11.23 -3.29
CA GLU A 90 -14.64 -12.27 -4.28
C GLU A 90 -13.35 -12.96 -4.69
N ASP A 91 -12.31 -12.19 -5.05
CA ASP A 91 -11.00 -12.74 -5.40
C ASP A 91 -10.43 -13.63 -4.29
N LEU A 92 -10.48 -13.15 -3.02
CA LEU A 92 -9.90 -13.84 -1.86
C LEU A 92 -10.80 -14.96 -1.28
N THR A 93 -11.95 -15.19 -1.88
CA THR A 93 -12.85 -16.32 -1.58
C THR A 93 -13.02 -17.30 -2.75
N THR A 94 -12.59 -16.93 -3.96
CA THR A 94 -12.74 -17.77 -5.17
C THR A 94 -11.41 -18.10 -5.82
N GLY A 95 -10.82 -17.15 -6.55
CA GLY A 95 -9.59 -17.37 -7.30
C GLY A 95 -8.34 -17.58 -6.45
N PHE A 96 -8.26 -16.91 -5.30
CA PHE A 96 -7.22 -17.08 -4.28
C PHE A 96 -7.88 -17.19 -2.89
N PRO A 97 -8.47 -18.35 -2.52
CA PRO A 97 -9.44 -18.48 -1.44
C PRO A 97 -8.82 -18.48 -0.03
N ILE A 98 -7.93 -17.55 0.29
CA ILE A 98 -7.25 -17.47 1.60
C ILE A 98 -8.24 -17.17 2.74
N PHE A 99 -9.32 -16.44 2.49
CA PHE A 99 -10.33 -16.19 3.52
C PHE A 99 -11.05 -17.45 3.92
N ARG A 100 -11.42 -18.31 2.98
CA ARG A 100 -12.03 -19.61 3.26
C ARG A 100 -11.07 -20.55 4.00
N LEU A 101 -9.80 -20.54 3.60
CA LEU A 101 -8.79 -21.35 4.28
C LEU A 101 -8.71 -20.99 5.76
N LEU A 102 -8.78 -19.70 6.10
CA LEU A 102 -8.67 -19.19 7.45
C LEU A 102 -9.89 -19.50 8.34
N GLU A 103 -11.04 -19.85 7.79
CA GLU A 103 -12.24 -20.23 8.57
C GLU A 103 -11.94 -21.34 9.57
N SER A 104 -10.94 -22.20 9.28
CA SER A 104 -10.49 -23.26 10.19
C SER A 104 -9.81 -22.74 11.48
N TRP A 105 -9.45 -21.46 11.54
CA TRP A 105 -8.84 -20.81 12.71
C TRP A 105 -9.81 -19.82 13.34
N ASN A 106 -10.52 -20.25 14.37
CA ASN A 106 -11.43 -19.43 15.18
C ASN A 106 -12.41 -18.57 14.33
N GLY A 107 -12.86 -19.10 13.19
CA GLY A 107 -13.79 -18.46 12.28
C GLY A 107 -13.15 -17.49 11.28
N GLY A 108 -11.82 -17.43 11.20
CA GLY A 108 -11.08 -16.74 10.14
C GLY A 108 -11.10 -15.23 10.25
N ILE A 109 -11.87 -14.57 9.39
CA ILE A 109 -11.99 -13.10 9.34
C ILE A 109 -13.42 -12.66 9.67
N LYS A 110 -13.53 -11.44 10.18
CA LYS A 110 -14.79 -10.69 10.21
C LYS A 110 -14.74 -9.62 9.13
N ARG A 111 -15.45 -9.85 8.05
CA ARG A 111 -15.49 -8.92 6.92
C ARG A 111 -16.29 -7.68 7.25
N HIS A 112 -15.71 -6.52 6.89
CA HIS A 112 -16.36 -5.21 6.84
C HIS A 112 -16.28 -4.70 5.39
N PRO A 113 -17.41 -4.62 4.66
CA PRO A 113 -17.38 -4.21 3.27
C PRO A 113 -17.02 -2.73 3.14
N ILE A 114 -16.05 -2.44 2.28
CA ILE A 114 -15.74 -1.08 1.85
C ILE A 114 -16.66 -0.74 0.69
N THR A 115 -17.43 0.35 0.84
CA THR A 115 -18.19 0.96 -0.24
C THR A 115 -17.40 2.15 -0.76
N LEU A 116 -17.17 2.21 -2.07
CA LEU A 116 -16.48 3.32 -2.71
C LEU A 116 -17.22 4.64 -2.44
N ASP A 117 -16.46 5.72 -2.35
CA ASP A 117 -16.93 7.09 -2.09
C ASP A 117 -17.71 7.28 -0.76
N LYS A 118 -17.66 6.26 0.12
CA LYS A 118 -18.22 6.35 1.47
C LYS A 118 -17.13 6.26 2.52
N PRO A 119 -16.83 7.37 3.19
CA PRO A 119 -15.91 7.35 4.32
C PRO A 119 -16.41 6.44 5.45
N PHE A 120 -15.47 5.80 6.16
CA PHE A 120 -15.79 4.96 7.31
C PHE A 120 -14.79 5.18 8.46
N GLY A 121 -15.19 4.79 9.65
CA GLY A 121 -14.34 4.66 10.83
C GLY A 121 -14.13 3.19 11.18
N ILE A 122 -13.24 2.93 12.10
CA ILE A 122 -12.94 1.59 12.62
C ILE A 122 -13.13 1.62 14.13
N ASP A 123 -13.92 0.68 14.65
CA ASP A 123 -14.18 0.58 16.09
C ASP A 123 -12.85 0.38 16.85
N GLY A 124 -12.63 1.22 17.84
CA GLY A 124 -11.42 1.23 18.61
C GLY A 124 -10.26 2.04 17.99
N ILE A 125 -10.48 2.70 16.86
CA ILE A 125 -9.56 3.64 16.21
C ILE A 125 -10.27 4.99 16.01
N GLU A 126 -10.92 5.44 17.06
CA GLU A 126 -11.61 6.73 17.05
C GLU A 126 -10.60 7.85 16.82
N GLY A 127 -10.93 8.80 15.97
CA GLY A 127 -10.04 9.89 15.57
C GLY A 127 -9.47 9.75 14.16
N LEU A 128 -9.59 8.59 13.52
CA LEU A 128 -9.26 8.41 12.11
C LEU A 128 -10.51 8.20 11.25
N ARG A 129 -10.49 8.76 10.06
CA ARG A 129 -11.47 8.54 8.99
C ARG A 129 -10.76 8.04 7.74
N PHE A 130 -11.33 7.01 7.14
CA PHE A 130 -10.81 6.34 5.96
C PHE A 130 -11.77 6.59 4.80
N SER A 131 -11.30 7.21 3.73
CA SER A 131 -12.09 7.51 2.54
C SER A 131 -11.51 6.73 1.36
N PRO A 132 -12.17 5.63 0.93
CA PRO A 132 -11.73 4.80 -0.18
C PRO A 132 -11.95 5.52 -1.50
N VAL A 133 -11.01 5.34 -2.42
CA VAL A 133 -10.98 6.00 -3.73
C VAL A 133 -10.72 4.93 -4.80
N PRO A 134 -11.59 4.75 -5.82
CA PRO A 134 -11.37 3.74 -6.84
C PRO A 134 -10.13 4.07 -7.67
N LEU A 135 -9.23 3.12 -7.89
CA LEU A 135 -8.09 3.27 -8.77
C LEU A 135 -8.29 2.48 -10.06
N THR A 136 -7.82 3.03 -11.17
CA THR A 136 -7.76 2.30 -12.44
C THR A 136 -6.48 1.49 -12.48
N SER A 137 -6.60 0.18 -12.29
CA SER A 137 -5.50 -0.79 -12.36
C SER A 137 -6.04 -2.17 -12.72
N ASN A 138 -5.13 -3.12 -12.96
CA ASN A 138 -5.51 -4.48 -13.34
C ASN A 138 -5.87 -5.33 -12.11
N ALA A 139 -6.93 -6.14 -12.22
CA ALA A 139 -7.18 -7.21 -11.27
C ALA A 139 -6.07 -8.29 -11.37
N PRO A 140 -5.80 -9.08 -10.30
CA PRO A 140 -4.78 -10.13 -10.36
C PRO A 140 -5.14 -11.26 -11.35
N PRO A 141 -4.16 -12.07 -11.77
CA PRO A 141 -4.39 -13.12 -12.79
C PRO A 141 -5.45 -14.17 -12.43
N TYR A 142 -5.68 -14.39 -11.15
CA TYR A 142 -6.68 -15.35 -10.63
C TYR A 142 -8.05 -14.73 -10.37
N SER A 143 -8.18 -13.42 -10.53
CA SER A 143 -9.48 -12.75 -10.39
C SER A 143 -10.44 -13.18 -11.50
N PRO A 144 -11.71 -13.44 -11.19
CA PRO A 144 -12.74 -13.61 -12.22
C PRO A 144 -12.94 -12.35 -13.06
N HIS A 145 -12.43 -11.22 -12.58
CA HIS A 145 -12.50 -9.92 -13.26
C HIS A 145 -11.20 -9.51 -13.97
N ARG A 146 -10.27 -10.46 -14.18
CA ARG A 146 -8.94 -10.18 -14.78
C ARG A 146 -9.02 -9.37 -16.07
N ASP A 147 -9.91 -9.76 -16.95
CA ASP A 147 -10.06 -9.16 -18.29
C ASP A 147 -11.08 -8.01 -18.32
N ASN A 148 -11.77 -7.77 -17.21
CA ASN A 148 -12.74 -6.69 -17.04
C ASN A 148 -12.71 -6.18 -15.58
N PRO A 149 -11.65 -5.47 -15.16
CA PRO A 149 -11.51 -4.97 -13.80
C PRO A 149 -12.72 -4.13 -13.37
N GLN A 150 -13.23 -4.41 -12.17
CA GLN A 150 -14.39 -3.72 -11.62
C GLN A 150 -13.94 -2.54 -10.77
N PRO A 151 -14.74 -1.48 -10.64
CA PRO A 151 -14.52 -0.47 -9.63
C PRO A 151 -14.35 -1.14 -8.25
N GLY A 152 -13.24 -0.82 -7.57
CA GLY A 152 -12.91 -1.45 -6.29
C GLY A 152 -12.03 -2.70 -6.37
N SER A 153 -11.63 -3.17 -7.57
CA SER A 153 -10.56 -4.18 -7.70
C SER A 153 -9.22 -3.64 -7.18
N ASN A 154 -9.02 -2.33 -7.29
CA ASN A 154 -7.92 -1.58 -6.69
C ASN A 154 -8.47 -0.28 -6.11
N ILE A 155 -8.01 0.11 -4.92
CA ILE A 155 -8.39 1.36 -4.27
C ILE A 155 -7.16 2.11 -3.76
N GLY A 156 -7.28 3.44 -3.74
CA GLY A 156 -6.50 4.31 -2.87
C GLY A 156 -7.25 4.58 -1.58
N MET A 157 -6.59 5.26 -0.64
CA MET A 157 -7.21 5.65 0.62
C MET A 157 -6.76 7.05 1.02
N VAL A 158 -7.72 7.92 1.30
CA VAL A 158 -7.43 9.13 2.08
C VAL A 158 -7.63 8.80 3.55
N ILE A 159 -6.59 8.94 4.34
CA ILE A 159 -6.57 8.73 5.78
C ILE A 159 -6.53 10.10 6.43
N GLU A 160 -7.57 10.46 7.17
CA GLU A 160 -7.70 11.76 7.83
C GLU A 160 -7.68 11.60 9.34
N GLU A 161 -6.83 12.36 10.01
CA GLU A 161 -6.87 12.55 11.46
C GLU A 161 -7.88 13.67 11.76
N LEU A 162 -8.94 13.34 12.55
CA LEU A 162 -10.12 14.18 12.69
C LEU A 162 -9.90 15.45 13.53
N SER A 163 -8.93 15.45 14.43
CA SER A 163 -8.67 16.61 15.30
C SER A 163 -7.85 17.68 14.59
N SER A 164 -6.83 17.28 13.84
CA SER A 164 -5.93 18.18 13.11
C SER A 164 -6.36 18.43 11.66
N HIS A 165 -7.26 17.59 11.14
CA HIS A 165 -7.62 17.52 9.72
C HIS A 165 -6.43 17.20 8.79
N LYS A 166 -5.35 16.65 9.32
CA LYS A 166 -4.22 16.18 8.51
C LYS A 166 -4.61 14.95 7.70
N LYS A 167 -4.15 14.93 6.46
CA LYS A 167 -4.53 13.88 5.49
C LYS A 167 -3.32 13.23 4.85
N VAL A 168 -3.35 11.91 4.77
CA VAL A 168 -2.43 11.10 3.98
C VAL A 168 -3.20 10.49 2.82
N PHE A 169 -2.74 10.70 1.59
CA PHE A 169 -3.21 9.97 0.43
C PHE A 169 -2.30 8.77 0.19
N TYR A 170 -2.84 7.56 0.30
CA TYR A 170 -2.12 6.30 0.11
C TYR A 170 -2.64 5.57 -1.13
N ALA A 171 -1.78 5.38 -2.13
CA ALA A 171 -2.11 4.72 -3.39
C ALA A 171 -0.90 3.93 -3.92
N PRO A 172 -0.65 2.70 -3.42
CA PRO A 172 0.53 1.90 -3.77
C PRO A 172 0.49 1.33 -5.20
N GLY A 173 -0.69 1.24 -5.82
CA GLY A 173 -0.90 0.75 -7.19
C GLY A 173 -1.63 1.78 -8.05
N LEU A 174 -0.97 2.89 -8.40
CA LEU A 174 -1.58 3.99 -9.13
C LEU A 174 -1.11 3.99 -10.60
N GLY A 175 -1.98 3.54 -11.50
CA GLY A 175 -1.68 3.45 -12.94
C GLY A 175 -2.05 4.69 -13.75
N VAL A 176 -3.02 5.47 -13.31
CA VAL A 176 -3.52 6.66 -14.01
C VAL A 176 -3.83 7.75 -12.98
N VAL A 177 -3.45 8.98 -13.28
CA VAL A 177 -3.79 10.16 -12.47
C VAL A 177 -4.64 11.10 -13.34
N ASP A 178 -5.88 11.34 -12.93
CA ASP A 178 -6.81 12.29 -13.53
C ASP A 178 -7.03 13.51 -12.62
N GLU A 179 -7.92 14.41 -13.02
CA GLU A 179 -8.19 15.64 -12.27
C GLU A 179 -8.77 15.41 -10.87
N ASP A 180 -9.54 14.34 -10.68
CA ASP A 180 -10.11 14.00 -9.38
C ASP A 180 -8.98 13.60 -8.40
N TRP A 181 -8.02 12.79 -8.87
CA TRP A 181 -6.82 12.43 -8.11
C TRP A 181 -5.94 13.63 -7.80
N MET A 182 -5.75 14.50 -8.79
CA MET A 182 -4.99 15.75 -8.61
C MET A 182 -5.57 16.62 -7.50
N SER A 183 -6.90 16.69 -7.38
CA SER A 183 -7.56 17.41 -6.30
C SER A 183 -7.29 16.78 -4.94
N LEU A 184 -7.47 15.47 -4.80
CA LEU A 184 -7.21 14.74 -3.56
C LEU A 184 -5.73 14.83 -3.12
N MET A 185 -4.80 14.72 -4.07
CA MET A 185 -3.36 14.86 -3.80
C MET A 185 -3.03 16.27 -3.31
N ARG A 186 -3.62 17.30 -3.91
CA ARG A 186 -3.43 18.70 -3.51
C ARG A 186 -3.92 18.99 -2.11
N ASP A 187 -5.04 18.37 -1.71
CA ASP A 187 -5.68 18.56 -0.41
C ASP A 187 -4.99 17.78 0.72
N SER A 188 -4.09 16.85 0.36
CA SER A 188 -3.37 16.03 1.34
C SER A 188 -2.14 16.75 1.91
N ASP A 189 -1.70 16.31 3.09
CA ASP A 189 -0.46 16.76 3.73
C ASP A 189 0.72 15.83 3.40
N CYS A 190 0.43 14.58 3.09
CA CYS A 190 1.41 13.59 2.65
C CYS A 190 0.84 12.69 1.56
N LEU A 191 1.68 12.37 0.59
CA LEU A 191 1.40 11.44 -0.50
C LEU A 191 2.31 10.23 -0.36
N LEU A 192 1.72 9.05 -0.16
CA LEU A 192 2.36 7.74 -0.27
C LEU A 192 1.86 7.10 -1.55
N VAL A 193 2.59 7.27 -2.63
CA VAL A 193 2.14 6.89 -3.98
C VAL A 193 3.07 5.91 -4.65
N ASP A 194 2.57 5.29 -5.70
CA ASP A 194 3.24 4.25 -6.48
C ASP A 194 4.64 4.68 -6.95
N GLY A 195 5.61 3.88 -6.57
CA GLY A 195 7.02 4.00 -6.93
C GLY A 195 7.55 2.78 -7.69
N THR A 196 6.67 1.94 -8.27
CA THR A 196 7.04 0.62 -8.77
C THR A 196 8.10 0.68 -9.84
N PHE A 197 7.93 1.48 -10.89
CA PHE A 197 8.84 1.54 -12.02
C PHE A 197 9.36 2.95 -12.29
N TRP A 198 10.65 3.06 -12.61
CA TRP A 198 11.26 4.30 -13.07
C TRP A 198 10.82 4.65 -14.49
N ARG A 199 10.79 3.66 -15.37
CA ARG A 199 10.50 3.83 -16.80
C ARG A 199 9.49 2.82 -17.31
N GLU A 200 8.83 3.15 -18.42
CA GLU A 200 7.79 2.31 -19.01
C GLU A 200 8.27 0.92 -19.41
N ASP A 201 9.47 0.82 -19.97
CA ASP A 201 10.08 -0.41 -20.49
C ASP A 201 11.09 -1.06 -19.52
N GLU A 202 10.99 -0.77 -18.24
CA GLU A 202 11.98 -1.17 -17.21
C GLU A 202 12.22 -2.68 -17.17
N MET A 203 11.16 -3.48 -17.27
CA MET A 203 11.28 -4.95 -17.23
C MET A 203 12.08 -5.48 -18.44
N ALA A 204 11.88 -4.91 -19.62
CA ALA A 204 12.63 -5.26 -20.83
C ALA A 204 14.07 -4.78 -20.73
N PHE A 205 14.30 -3.56 -20.24
CA PHE A 205 15.62 -3.01 -20.02
C PHE A 205 16.44 -3.83 -19.02
N ALA A 206 15.81 -4.31 -17.94
CA ALA A 206 16.44 -5.18 -16.95
C ALA A 206 16.58 -6.65 -17.40
N GLY A 207 16.03 -7.03 -18.55
CA GLY A 207 16.10 -8.39 -19.08
C GLY A 207 15.31 -9.44 -18.29
N VAL A 208 14.28 -9.02 -17.52
CA VAL A 208 13.49 -9.89 -16.64
C VAL A 208 12.03 -10.05 -17.11
N GLY A 209 11.63 -9.35 -18.14
CA GLY A 209 10.28 -9.43 -18.71
C GLY A 209 10.09 -8.46 -19.85
N ASN A 210 8.90 -8.50 -20.51
CA ASN A 210 8.60 -7.62 -21.65
C ASN A 210 7.33 -6.78 -21.43
N LYS A 211 6.68 -6.89 -20.26
CA LYS A 211 5.48 -6.09 -19.99
C LYS A 211 5.87 -4.67 -19.65
N PRO A 212 5.27 -3.66 -20.27
CA PRO A 212 5.44 -2.26 -19.87
C PRO A 212 4.77 -1.96 -18.52
N ALA A 213 5.23 -0.94 -17.83
CA ALA A 213 4.72 -0.53 -16.51
C ALA A 213 3.21 -0.29 -16.54
N SER A 214 2.71 0.44 -17.54
CA SER A 214 1.29 0.73 -17.71
C SER A 214 0.43 -0.53 -17.89
N ALA A 215 0.92 -1.56 -18.62
CA ALA A 215 0.22 -2.84 -18.76
C ALA A 215 0.22 -3.67 -17.47
N MET A 216 1.03 -3.31 -16.48
CA MET A 216 1.02 -3.90 -15.15
C MET A 216 0.22 -3.08 -14.14
N GLY A 217 -0.35 -1.93 -14.56
CA GLY A 217 -1.20 -1.09 -13.74
C GLY A 217 -0.43 -0.02 -12.94
N HIS A 218 0.77 0.33 -13.36
CA HIS A 218 1.63 1.29 -12.68
C HIS A 218 2.01 2.46 -13.59
N LEU A 219 1.93 3.69 -13.08
CA LEU A 219 2.43 4.88 -13.75
C LEU A 219 3.96 4.95 -13.56
N PRO A 220 4.76 4.98 -14.64
CA PRO A 220 6.21 5.14 -14.50
C PRO A 220 6.55 6.51 -13.89
N GLN A 221 7.67 6.58 -13.19
CA GLN A 221 8.09 7.80 -12.51
C GLN A 221 8.62 8.83 -13.47
N SER A 222 9.43 8.41 -14.45
CA SER A 222 10.06 9.30 -15.43
C SER A 222 9.29 9.35 -16.74
N GLY A 223 9.67 10.33 -17.59
CA GLY A 223 9.07 10.53 -18.89
C GLY A 223 7.83 11.45 -18.86
N PRO A 224 7.32 11.82 -20.05
CA PRO A 224 6.16 12.71 -20.18
C PRO A 224 4.92 12.11 -19.50
N GLY A 225 4.27 12.90 -18.64
CA GLY A 225 3.10 12.47 -17.88
C GLY A 225 3.39 11.50 -16.74
N GLY A 226 4.67 11.25 -16.44
CA GLY A 226 5.07 10.35 -15.35
C GLY A 226 4.81 10.93 -13.95
N MET A 227 4.96 10.08 -12.93
CA MET A 227 4.67 10.42 -11.54
C MET A 227 5.47 11.64 -11.05
N ILE A 228 6.72 11.82 -11.49
CA ILE A 228 7.53 13.00 -11.15
C ILE A 228 6.88 14.28 -11.64
N GLU A 229 6.36 14.31 -12.88
CA GLU A 229 5.66 15.49 -13.41
C GLU A 229 4.38 15.78 -12.64
N VAL A 230 3.65 14.74 -12.25
CA VAL A 230 2.47 14.85 -11.39
C VAL A 230 2.85 15.46 -10.04
N LEU A 231 3.84 14.89 -9.35
CA LEU A 231 4.25 15.32 -8.02
C LEU A 231 4.84 16.73 -8.00
N ASN A 232 5.47 17.16 -9.08
CA ASN A 232 6.03 18.53 -9.20
C ASN A 232 4.96 19.63 -9.21
N GLN A 233 3.68 19.29 -9.44
CA GLN A 233 2.59 20.26 -9.41
C GLN A 233 2.15 20.63 -7.98
N PHE A 234 2.65 19.90 -6.98
CA PHE A 234 2.28 20.11 -5.58
C PHE A 234 3.46 20.65 -4.76
N ASN A 235 3.21 21.74 -4.02
CA ASN A 235 4.20 22.34 -3.12
C ASN A 235 3.93 21.99 -1.65
N LYS A 236 2.66 21.75 -1.28
CA LYS A 236 2.24 21.53 0.10
C LYS A 236 2.58 20.14 0.61
N PRO A 237 2.18 19.03 -0.06
CA PRO A 237 2.31 17.69 0.52
C PRO A 237 3.75 17.21 0.55
N ARG A 238 4.11 16.47 1.61
CA ARG A 238 5.28 15.60 1.61
C ARG A 238 5.05 14.49 0.59
N LYS A 239 6.04 14.14 -0.22
CA LYS A 239 5.92 13.25 -1.38
C LYS A 239 6.82 12.06 -1.18
N ILE A 240 6.24 10.86 -1.11
CA ILE A 240 6.98 9.64 -0.81
C ILE A 240 6.57 8.56 -1.80
N LEU A 241 7.54 8.00 -2.50
CA LEU A 241 7.33 6.82 -3.35
C LEU A 241 7.40 5.55 -2.51
N ILE A 242 6.41 4.68 -2.67
CA ILE A 242 6.31 3.38 -2.01
C ILE A 242 6.05 2.29 -3.07
N HIS A 243 6.08 1.00 -2.71
CA HIS A 243 5.82 -0.12 -3.62
C HIS A 243 6.84 -0.21 -4.77
N ILE A 244 8.13 -0.27 -4.43
CA ILE A 244 9.23 -0.14 -5.40
C ILE A 244 9.67 -1.51 -5.87
N ASN A 245 9.67 -1.72 -7.21
CA ASN A 245 10.15 -2.98 -7.79
C ASN A 245 11.67 -3.12 -7.71
N ASN A 246 12.15 -4.36 -7.64
CA ASN A 246 13.58 -4.68 -7.55
C ASN A 246 14.41 -4.23 -8.76
N THR A 247 13.79 -3.94 -9.89
CA THR A 247 14.45 -3.43 -11.09
C THR A 247 14.62 -1.92 -11.09
N ASN A 248 13.91 -1.22 -10.19
CA ASN A 248 13.90 0.23 -10.16
C ASN A 248 15.25 0.80 -9.68
N PRO A 249 15.91 1.64 -10.47
CA PRO A 249 17.22 2.19 -10.12
C PRO A 249 17.21 3.08 -8.86
N ILE A 250 16.05 3.62 -8.44
CA ILE A 250 15.97 4.45 -7.23
C ILE A 250 16.27 3.67 -5.94
N LEU A 251 16.34 2.34 -5.98
CA LEU A 251 16.76 1.51 -4.85
C LEU A 251 18.26 1.67 -4.54
N ASP A 252 19.08 2.01 -5.54
CA ASP A 252 20.47 2.38 -5.33
C ASP A 252 20.53 3.84 -4.88
N GLU A 253 20.99 4.07 -3.64
CA GLU A 253 21.05 5.40 -3.04
C GLU A 253 22.04 6.34 -3.74
N ASP A 254 22.98 5.79 -4.50
CA ASP A 254 23.99 6.54 -5.25
C ASP A 254 23.60 6.72 -6.74
N SER A 255 22.41 6.27 -7.15
CA SER A 255 21.98 6.38 -8.54
C SER A 255 21.62 7.84 -8.93
N PRO A 256 21.80 8.21 -10.20
CA PRO A 256 21.35 9.51 -10.70
C PRO A 256 19.82 9.70 -10.59
N GLU A 257 19.05 8.63 -10.72
CA GLU A 257 17.60 8.63 -10.54
C GLU A 257 17.22 8.97 -9.09
N ARG A 258 17.94 8.42 -8.10
CA ARG A 258 17.74 8.78 -6.69
C ARG A 258 18.11 10.23 -6.43
N ALA A 259 19.20 10.72 -7.00
CA ALA A 259 19.60 12.13 -6.90
C ALA A 259 18.56 13.06 -7.51
N GLU A 260 17.95 12.68 -8.64
CA GLU A 260 16.86 13.44 -9.27
C GLU A 260 15.65 13.57 -8.34
N LEU A 261 15.20 12.48 -7.70
CA LEU A 261 14.09 12.52 -6.74
C LEU A 261 14.39 13.45 -5.58
N THR A 262 15.60 13.34 -5.01
CA THR A 262 16.05 14.20 -3.91
C THR A 262 16.04 15.67 -4.28
N ALA A 263 16.53 16.03 -5.47
CA ALA A 263 16.53 17.40 -5.96
C ALA A 263 15.12 17.99 -6.14
N ARG A 264 14.10 17.12 -6.30
CA ARG A 264 12.69 17.50 -6.44
C ARG A 264 11.91 17.42 -5.13
N GLY A 265 12.56 17.08 -4.01
CA GLY A 265 11.90 16.89 -2.72
C GLY A 265 10.96 15.69 -2.69
N ILE A 266 11.26 14.65 -3.46
CA ILE A 266 10.53 13.37 -3.50
C ILE A 266 11.36 12.34 -2.74
N GLU A 267 10.77 11.76 -1.71
CA GLU A 267 11.39 10.75 -0.87
C GLU A 267 11.10 9.34 -1.39
N VAL A 268 11.93 8.39 -0.99
CA VAL A 268 11.76 6.96 -1.26
C VAL A 268 11.59 6.23 0.07
N ALA A 269 10.46 5.54 0.24
CA ALA A 269 10.14 4.82 1.46
C ALA A 269 11.17 3.72 1.78
N TYR A 270 11.32 3.44 3.06
CA TYR A 270 12.16 2.37 3.59
C TYR A 270 11.48 1.73 4.81
N ASP A 271 11.89 0.51 5.17
CA ASP A 271 11.31 -0.21 6.30
C ASP A 271 11.56 0.54 7.61
N GLY A 272 10.51 0.73 8.40
CA GLY A 272 10.56 1.49 9.65
C GLY A 272 10.51 3.02 9.47
N MET A 273 10.18 3.52 8.26
CA MET A 273 9.92 4.95 8.07
C MET A 273 8.71 5.39 8.89
N GLU A 274 8.90 6.37 9.76
CA GLU A 274 7.85 6.93 10.59
C GLU A 274 7.38 8.28 10.04
N LEU A 275 6.05 8.45 9.98
CA LEU A 275 5.39 9.70 9.59
C LEU A 275 4.54 10.15 10.78
N ASP A 276 4.99 11.19 11.46
CA ASP A 276 4.27 11.80 12.58
C ASP A 276 3.57 13.09 12.14
N PHE A 277 2.29 13.18 12.43
CA PHE A 277 1.44 14.33 12.12
C PHE A 277 0.89 15.01 13.37
N SER A 278 1.38 14.62 14.56
CA SER A 278 0.89 15.11 15.85
C SER A 278 1.37 16.53 16.23
N SER A 279 2.08 17.23 15.35
CA SER A 279 2.58 18.60 15.57
C SER A 279 1.87 19.65 14.72
#